data_de69632c0682d8f387644b87cb30ba36
#
_entry.id   de69632c0682d8f387644b87cb30ba36
#
_cell.length_a   1.000
_cell.length_b   1.000
_cell.length_c   1.000
_cell.angle_alpha   90.00
_cell.angle_beta   90.00
_cell.angle_gamma   90.00
#
_symmetry.space_group_name_H-M   'P 1'
#
loop_
_entity.id
_entity.type
_entity.pdbx_description
1 polymer ?
#
loop_
_entity_poly.entity_id
_entity_poly.type
_entity_poly.pdbx_seq_one_letter_code
_entity_poly.pdbx_strand_id
1 'polypeptide(L)'
;MFLEIKNTTIGYQKPLISEVNASLDFGDICLLIGNNGVGKTTLIKSILNQISLINGEILINKKQNNQLSNKEIAEQIAVVFSKSQIPANYTTLDLVSLGKFIHLPYYYQLEKEDIQEVNHIISQLKLDEYKNTLLQKLSDGNLQKAFIGRALAQNSPMIILDEPTTHLDEDNKIIILKLLRDLAKKHNKIILFSSHDWRLAKEFADKIWFVNNGKLQEGLAEDILLDNDLLTNPRLFIINENFVSPEIDAPFLEKEMLYSALQKNFKKDLSGIKINFQDTFWEVNYLQFTDKCHTLEEILKIIKKYFQ
;
A
#
# COMPACT_ATOMS: atom_id res chain seq x y z
N MET A 1 9.85 2.67 -13.34
CA MET A 1 8.97 1.88 -12.46
C MET A 1 9.80 0.88 -11.68
N PHE A 2 9.45 0.61 -10.43
CA PHE A 2 10.17 -0.33 -9.57
C PHE A 2 9.61 -1.77 -9.70
N LEU A 3 8.28 -1.92 -9.64
CA LEU A 3 7.59 -3.19 -9.89
C LEU A 3 6.77 -3.07 -11.16
N GLU A 4 6.94 -4.01 -12.09
CA GLU A 4 6.17 -4.10 -13.32
C GLU A 4 5.70 -5.54 -13.53
N ILE A 5 4.42 -5.73 -13.76
CA ILE A 5 3.79 -7.01 -14.11
C ILE A 5 3.29 -6.87 -15.56
N LYS A 6 3.74 -7.74 -16.46
CA LYS A 6 3.46 -7.62 -17.89
C LYS A 6 2.80 -8.88 -18.43
N ASN A 7 1.56 -8.73 -18.87
CA ASN A 7 0.75 -9.79 -19.49
C ASN A 7 0.85 -11.13 -18.74
N THR A 8 0.76 -11.06 -17.41
CA THR A 8 1.09 -12.17 -16.51
C THR A 8 -0.16 -12.97 -16.18
N THR A 9 -0.04 -14.31 -16.24
CA THR A 9 -1.05 -15.24 -15.77
C THR A 9 -0.51 -15.98 -14.56
N ILE A 10 -1.23 -15.91 -13.44
CA ILE A 10 -0.85 -16.55 -12.18
C ILE A 10 -1.87 -17.61 -11.76
N GLY A 11 -1.38 -18.61 -11.05
CA GLY A 11 -2.20 -19.71 -10.55
C GLY A 11 -1.31 -20.91 -10.20
N TYR A 12 -1.93 -22.02 -9.90
CA TYR A 12 -1.24 -23.29 -9.66
C TYR A 12 -1.35 -24.19 -10.90
N GLN A 13 -2.31 -25.15 -10.89
CA GLN A 13 -2.60 -26.00 -12.04
C GLN A 13 -3.56 -25.32 -13.03
N LYS A 14 -4.33 -24.34 -12.56
CA LYS A 14 -5.27 -23.55 -13.37
C LYS A 14 -5.02 -22.05 -13.12
N PRO A 15 -5.25 -21.20 -14.13
CA PRO A 15 -5.20 -19.76 -13.94
C PRO A 15 -6.17 -19.30 -12.86
N LEU A 16 -5.68 -18.45 -11.97
CA LEU A 16 -6.51 -17.71 -10.98
C LEU A 16 -6.72 -16.28 -11.41
N ILE A 17 -5.67 -15.63 -11.92
CA ILE A 17 -5.75 -14.27 -12.47
C ILE A 17 -4.95 -14.28 -13.79
N SER A 18 -5.55 -13.78 -14.86
CA SER A 18 -4.96 -13.80 -16.20
C SER A 18 -4.76 -12.38 -16.73
N GLU A 19 -3.81 -12.23 -17.66
CA GLU A 19 -3.55 -10.98 -18.40
C GLU A 19 -3.28 -9.79 -17.48
N VAL A 20 -2.60 -10.04 -16.34
CA VAL A 20 -2.27 -8.99 -15.36
C VAL A 20 -1.27 -8.04 -15.98
N ASN A 21 -1.64 -6.76 -16.03
CA ASN A 21 -0.75 -5.65 -16.32
C ASN A 21 -0.89 -4.64 -15.19
N ALA A 22 0.19 -4.45 -14.43
CA ALA A 22 0.15 -3.59 -13.25
C ALA A 22 1.55 -3.08 -12.89
N SER A 23 1.61 -1.94 -12.24
CA SER A 23 2.90 -1.32 -11.92
C SER A 23 2.87 -0.48 -10.64
N LEU A 24 4.00 -0.46 -9.92
CA LEU A 24 4.21 0.40 -8.77
C LEU A 24 5.56 1.11 -8.85
N ASP A 25 5.59 2.33 -8.35
CA ASP A 25 6.81 3.12 -8.25
C ASP A 25 6.97 3.73 -6.86
N PHE A 26 8.13 4.30 -6.62
CA PHE A 26 8.47 4.93 -5.35
C PHE A 26 7.43 5.97 -4.91
N GLY A 27 7.03 5.89 -3.65
CA GLY A 27 5.99 6.75 -3.08
C GLY A 27 4.55 6.25 -3.27
N ASP A 28 4.32 5.18 -4.05
CA ASP A 28 2.99 4.61 -4.23
C ASP A 28 2.50 3.86 -2.99
N ILE A 29 1.22 4.06 -2.70
CA ILE A 29 0.46 3.24 -1.74
C ILE A 29 -0.63 2.54 -2.53
N CYS A 30 -0.50 1.24 -2.70
CA CYS A 30 -1.43 0.42 -3.45
C CYS A 30 -2.19 -0.54 -2.54
N LEU A 31 -3.50 -0.57 -2.69
CA LEU A 31 -4.38 -1.55 -2.05
C LEU A 31 -4.76 -2.64 -3.06
N LEU A 32 -4.38 -3.88 -2.74
CA LEU A 32 -4.80 -5.06 -3.46
C LEU A 32 -6.13 -5.56 -2.87
N ILE A 33 -7.23 -5.34 -3.59
CA ILE A 33 -8.58 -5.61 -3.12
C ILE A 33 -9.26 -6.72 -3.94
N GLY A 34 -10.13 -7.45 -3.30
CA GLY A 34 -10.92 -8.53 -3.91
C GLY A 34 -11.41 -9.51 -2.86
N ASN A 35 -12.39 -10.34 -3.23
CA ASN A 35 -12.97 -11.33 -2.33
C ASN A 35 -11.95 -12.36 -1.82
N ASN A 36 -12.28 -13.08 -0.77
CA ASN A 36 -11.42 -14.16 -0.30
C ASN A 36 -11.32 -15.27 -1.35
N GLY A 37 -10.11 -15.81 -1.55
CA GLY A 37 -9.86 -16.87 -2.51
C GLY A 37 -9.65 -16.43 -3.97
N VAL A 38 -9.77 -15.13 -4.31
CA VAL A 38 -9.59 -14.65 -5.69
C VAL A 38 -8.14 -14.66 -6.19
N GLY A 39 -7.15 -14.94 -5.31
CA GLY A 39 -5.75 -15.04 -5.70
C GLY A 39 -4.85 -13.91 -5.19
N LYS A 40 -5.27 -13.04 -4.27
CA LYS A 40 -4.44 -11.95 -3.71
C LYS A 40 -3.10 -12.45 -3.16
N THR A 41 -3.13 -13.40 -2.24
CA THR A 41 -1.91 -14.00 -1.68
C THR A 41 -1.09 -14.77 -2.74
N THR A 42 -1.76 -15.36 -3.75
CA THR A 42 -1.07 -16.02 -4.87
C THR A 42 -0.31 -14.99 -5.72
N LEU A 43 -0.91 -13.84 -6.00
CA LEU A 43 -0.23 -12.74 -6.69
C LEU A 43 0.99 -12.25 -5.90
N ILE A 44 0.84 -12.03 -4.59
CA ILE A 44 1.97 -11.66 -3.71
C ILE A 44 3.09 -12.71 -3.77
N LYS A 45 2.75 -14.00 -3.66
CA LYS A 45 3.74 -15.09 -3.77
C LYS A 45 4.39 -15.17 -5.14
N SER A 46 3.66 -14.87 -6.21
CA SER A 46 4.24 -14.81 -7.56
C SER A 46 5.20 -13.63 -7.74
N ILE A 47 4.90 -12.46 -7.16
CA ILE A 47 5.83 -11.31 -7.12
C ILE A 47 7.14 -11.72 -6.41
N LEU A 48 7.04 -12.44 -5.30
CA LEU A 48 8.19 -12.94 -4.53
C LEU A 48 8.88 -14.16 -5.14
N ASN A 49 8.49 -14.58 -6.34
CA ASN A 49 8.99 -15.79 -7.02
C ASN A 49 8.85 -17.09 -6.20
N GLN A 50 7.88 -17.13 -5.27
CA GLN A 50 7.55 -18.35 -4.50
C GLN A 50 6.58 -19.27 -5.26
N ILE A 51 5.90 -18.74 -6.28
CA ILE A 51 5.03 -19.48 -7.20
C ILE A 51 5.42 -19.08 -8.61
N SER A 52 5.70 -20.07 -9.45
CA SER A 52 6.03 -19.83 -10.86
C SER A 52 4.85 -19.27 -11.63
N LEU A 53 5.13 -18.37 -12.55
CA LEU A 53 4.13 -17.83 -13.47
C LEU A 53 3.69 -18.89 -14.48
N ILE A 54 2.42 -18.84 -14.87
CA ILE A 54 1.91 -19.65 -16.00
C ILE A 54 2.35 -19.01 -17.32
N ASN A 55 2.29 -17.66 -17.38
CA ASN A 55 2.73 -16.87 -18.53
C ASN A 55 3.09 -15.45 -18.08
N GLY A 56 3.82 -14.70 -18.92
CA GLY A 56 4.19 -13.31 -18.70
C GLY A 56 5.48 -13.13 -17.90
N GLU A 57 5.71 -11.93 -17.41
CA GLU A 57 6.90 -11.60 -16.62
C GLU A 57 6.60 -10.60 -15.51
N ILE A 58 7.37 -10.70 -14.43
CA ILE A 58 7.38 -9.74 -13.32
C ILE A 58 8.79 -9.18 -13.18
N LEU A 59 8.91 -7.86 -13.24
CA LEU A 59 10.17 -7.15 -13.09
C LEU A 59 10.21 -6.44 -11.73
N ILE A 60 11.29 -6.65 -10.98
CA ILE A 60 11.61 -5.93 -9.75
C ILE A 60 12.87 -5.12 -10.02
N ASN A 61 12.78 -3.80 -9.94
CA ASN A 61 13.89 -2.90 -10.24
C ASN A 61 14.56 -3.24 -11.59
N LYS A 62 13.73 -3.42 -12.64
CA LYS A 62 14.11 -3.75 -14.02
C LYS A 62 14.72 -5.14 -14.24
N LYS A 63 14.79 -6.01 -13.22
CA LYS A 63 15.25 -7.40 -13.34
C LYS A 63 14.06 -8.36 -13.22
N GLN A 64 14.03 -9.41 -14.01
CA GLN A 64 12.99 -10.46 -13.89
C GLN A 64 13.10 -11.13 -12.53
N ASN A 65 11.97 -11.31 -11.82
CA ASN A 65 11.95 -11.85 -10.48
C ASN A 65 12.48 -13.31 -10.41
N ASN A 66 12.31 -14.09 -11.48
CA ASN A 66 12.81 -15.46 -11.57
C ASN A 66 14.33 -15.55 -11.76
N GLN A 67 15.01 -14.46 -12.06
CA GLN A 67 16.48 -14.36 -12.15
C GLN A 67 17.11 -13.89 -10.83
N LEU A 68 16.28 -13.46 -9.87
CA LEU A 68 16.74 -13.02 -8.57
C LEU A 68 16.76 -14.17 -7.57
N SER A 69 17.81 -14.24 -6.77
CA SER A 69 17.87 -15.13 -5.60
C SER A 69 16.89 -14.65 -4.52
N ASN A 70 16.52 -15.54 -3.61
CA ASN A 70 15.66 -15.19 -2.46
C ASN A 70 16.24 -14.01 -1.64
N LYS A 71 17.57 -13.94 -1.51
CA LYS A 71 18.25 -12.83 -0.83
C LYS A 71 18.08 -11.53 -1.59
N GLU A 72 18.32 -11.50 -2.90
CA GLU A 72 18.14 -10.30 -3.72
C GLU A 72 16.68 -9.82 -3.72
N ILE A 73 15.69 -10.74 -3.76
CA ILE A 73 14.27 -10.36 -3.61
C ILE A 73 14.03 -9.75 -2.23
N ALA A 74 14.56 -10.35 -1.16
CA ALA A 74 14.36 -9.84 0.20
C ALA A 74 15.05 -8.48 0.42
N GLU A 75 16.18 -8.20 -0.23
CA GLU A 75 16.80 -6.88 -0.23
C GLU A 75 15.89 -5.81 -0.90
N GLN A 76 15.05 -6.20 -1.85
CA GLN A 76 14.15 -5.30 -2.56
C GLN A 76 12.75 -5.21 -1.93
N ILE A 77 12.26 -6.31 -1.34
CA ILE A 77 10.87 -6.42 -0.87
C ILE A 77 10.85 -7.06 0.53
N ALA A 78 10.35 -6.33 1.52
CA ALA A 78 9.96 -6.88 2.81
C ALA A 78 8.50 -7.36 2.75
N VAL A 79 8.18 -8.51 3.38
CA VAL A 79 6.83 -9.07 3.36
C VAL A 79 6.34 -9.47 4.74
N VAL A 80 5.05 -9.20 5.01
CA VAL A 80 4.31 -9.70 6.16
C VAL A 80 3.10 -10.47 5.64
N PHE A 81 3.07 -11.78 5.89
CA PHE A 81 1.91 -12.60 5.55
C PHE A 81 0.89 -12.62 6.68
N SER A 82 -0.40 -12.73 6.35
CA SER A 82 -1.51 -12.81 7.31
C SER A 82 -1.40 -14.02 8.26
N LYS A 83 -0.77 -15.11 7.82
CA LYS A 83 -0.50 -16.31 8.60
C LYS A 83 1.01 -16.53 8.72
N SER A 84 1.65 -15.73 9.55
CA SER A 84 3.07 -15.90 9.88
C SER A 84 3.24 -16.93 11.01
N GLN A 85 4.19 -17.83 10.88
CA GLN A 85 4.55 -18.75 11.98
C GLN A 85 5.21 -17.94 13.10
N ILE A 86 4.76 -18.16 14.33
CA ILE A 86 5.34 -17.52 15.52
C ILE A 86 6.57 -18.33 15.93
N PRO A 87 7.78 -17.75 15.90
CA PRO A 87 8.98 -18.43 16.39
C PRO A 87 8.86 -18.74 17.89
N ALA A 88 9.16 -19.97 18.29
CA ALA A 88 9.18 -20.33 19.69
C ALA A 88 10.27 -19.58 20.45
N ASN A 89 9.97 -19.14 21.68
CA ASN A 89 10.92 -18.46 22.57
C ASN A 89 11.49 -17.11 22.09
N TYR A 90 10.91 -16.51 21.07
CA TYR A 90 11.31 -15.16 20.61
C TYR A 90 10.49 -14.09 21.33
N THR A 91 11.19 -13.02 21.69
CA THR A 91 10.56 -11.76 22.17
C THR A 91 10.22 -10.85 21.00
N THR A 92 9.50 -9.76 21.29
CA THR A 92 9.26 -8.69 20.32
C THR A 92 10.58 -8.12 19.76
N LEU A 93 11.55 -7.89 20.65
CA LEU A 93 12.88 -7.40 20.27
C LEU A 93 13.57 -8.36 19.30
N ASP A 94 13.54 -9.67 19.62
CA ASP A 94 14.17 -10.68 18.77
C ASP A 94 13.53 -10.70 17.37
N LEU A 95 12.20 -10.70 17.30
CA LEU A 95 11.48 -10.71 16.02
C LEU A 95 11.80 -9.48 15.16
N VAL A 96 11.75 -8.28 15.73
CA VAL A 96 12.05 -7.04 14.99
C VAL A 96 13.51 -7.04 14.54
N SER A 97 14.43 -7.50 15.40
CA SER A 97 15.85 -7.62 15.08
C SER A 97 16.13 -8.55 13.89
N LEU A 98 15.31 -9.58 13.67
CA LEU A 98 15.48 -10.47 12.50
C LEU A 98 15.41 -9.70 11.17
N GLY A 99 14.73 -8.55 11.10
CA GLY A 99 14.71 -7.73 9.90
C GLY A 99 16.10 -7.25 9.47
N LYS A 100 17.02 -7.04 10.41
CA LYS A 100 18.38 -6.57 10.12
C LYS A 100 19.29 -7.64 9.51
N PHE A 101 19.01 -8.92 9.75
CA PHE A 101 19.91 -10.01 9.35
C PHE A 101 20.11 -10.15 7.83
N ILE A 102 19.18 -9.62 7.02
CA ILE A 102 19.34 -9.65 5.55
C ILE A 102 20.58 -8.89 5.07
N HIS A 103 20.98 -7.87 5.80
CA HIS A 103 22.11 -6.98 5.48
C HIS A 103 23.44 -7.42 6.12
N LEU A 104 23.38 -8.38 7.06
CA LEU A 104 24.57 -8.81 7.79
C LEU A 104 25.26 -9.98 7.12
N PRO A 105 26.61 -10.06 7.17
CA PRO A 105 27.35 -11.27 6.86
C PRO A 105 26.98 -12.40 7.84
N TYR A 106 27.15 -13.66 7.40
CA TYR A 106 26.68 -14.86 8.12
C TYR A 106 27.13 -15.00 9.59
N TYR A 107 28.17 -14.29 10.04
CA TYR A 107 28.76 -14.41 11.39
C TYR A 107 28.59 -13.18 12.27
N TYR A 108 27.75 -12.23 11.87
CA TYR A 108 27.70 -10.92 12.52
C TYR A 108 26.64 -10.85 13.63
N GLN A 109 27.01 -10.18 14.71
CA GLN A 109 26.08 -9.69 15.73
C GLN A 109 25.62 -8.30 15.31
N LEU A 110 24.40 -7.93 15.76
CA LEU A 110 23.87 -6.58 15.58
C LEU A 110 24.78 -5.55 16.24
N GLU A 111 25.10 -4.49 15.54
CA GLU A 111 25.84 -3.35 16.07
C GLU A 111 24.92 -2.46 16.94
N LYS A 112 25.54 -1.51 17.64
CA LYS A 112 24.78 -0.60 18.54
C LYS A 112 23.76 0.21 17.75
N GLU A 113 24.10 0.64 16.55
CA GLU A 113 23.27 1.40 15.62
C GLU A 113 22.05 0.59 15.19
N ASP A 114 22.22 -0.69 14.87
CA ASP A 114 21.11 -1.59 14.53
C ASP A 114 20.13 -1.75 15.69
N ILE A 115 20.67 -1.92 16.91
CA ILE A 115 19.85 -2.04 18.12
C ILE A 115 19.08 -0.75 18.40
N GLN A 116 19.68 0.42 18.16
CA GLN A 116 19.02 1.71 18.30
C GLN A 116 17.88 1.86 17.30
N GLU A 117 18.09 1.49 16.03
CA GLU A 117 17.05 1.54 15.00
C GLU A 117 15.91 0.57 15.31
N VAL A 118 16.22 -0.65 15.74
CA VAL A 118 15.21 -1.64 16.18
C VAL A 118 14.38 -1.08 17.34
N ASN A 119 15.02 -0.46 18.35
CA ASN A 119 14.31 0.17 19.47
C ASN A 119 13.40 1.32 18.99
N HIS A 120 13.89 2.15 18.08
CA HIS A 120 13.10 3.23 17.50
C HIS A 120 11.84 2.69 16.79
N ILE A 121 11.98 1.63 16.00
CA ILE A 121 10.84 0.96 15.34
C ILE A 121 9.84 0.42 16.37
N ILE A 122 10.32 -0.22 17.44
CA ILE A 122 9.47 -0.72 18.54
C ILE A 122 8.66 0.43 19.15
N SER A 123 9.30 1.57 19.43
CA SER A 123 8.63 2.76 19.98
C SER A 123 7.62 3.37 19.00
N GLN A 124 7.94 3.48 17.72
CA GLN A 124 6.99 3.94 16.70
C GLN A 124 5.71 3.09 16.64
N LEU A 125 5.84 1.78 16.89
CA LEU A 125 4.72 0.84 16.93
C LEU A 125 4.02 0.77 18.28
N LYS A 126 4.44 1.58 19.27
CA LYS A 126 3.93 1.56 20.65
C LYS A 126 4.02 0.15 21.27
N LEU A 127 5.18 -0.48 21.13
CA LEU A 127 5.48 -1.82 21.67
C LEU A 127 6.54 -1.80 22.77
N ASP A 128 6.89 -0.63 23.35
CA ASP A 128 7.95 -0.50 24.35
C ASP A 128 7.74 -1.41 25.56
N GLU A 129 6.53 -1.45 26.10
CA GLU A 129 6.17 -2.29 27.26
C GLU A 129 6.22 -3.79 26.92
N TYR A 130 6.09 -4.14 25.64
CA TYR A 130 6.10 -5.52 25.15
C TYR A 130 7.45 -5.96 24.59
N LYS A 131 8.46 -5.11 24.63
CA LYS A 131 9.77 -5.33 23.99
C LYS A 131 10.38 -6.68 24.36
N ASN A 132 10.37 -7.05 25.63
CA ASN A 132 10.93 -8.29 26.16
C ASN A 132 9.85 -9.38 26.37
N THR A 133 8.63 -9.16 25.90
CA THR A 133 7.54 -10.13 26.01
C THR A 133 7.67 -11.18 24.92
N LEU A 134 7.51 -12.46 25.30
CA LEU A 134 7.47 -13.56 24.33
C LEU A 134 6.30 -13.37 23.36
N LEU A 135 6.54 -13.61 22.08
CA LEU A 135 5.55 -13.42 21.02
C LEU A 135 4.24 -14.18 21.27
N GLN A 136 4.33 -15.38 21.86
CA GLN A 136 3.17 -16.20 22.21
C GLN A 136 2.27 -15.60 23.30
N LYS A 137 2.76 -14.60 24.04
CA LYS A 137 2.02 -13.90 25.11
C LYS A 137 1.44 -12.56 24.65
N LEU A 138 1.73 -12.15 23.42
CA LEU A 138 1.19 -10.93 22.85
C LEU A 138 -0.28 -11.13 22.42
N SER A 139 -1.07 -10.07 22.46
CA SER A 139 -2.34 -10.02 21.75
C SER A 139 -2.08 -10.10 20.23
N ASP A 140 -3.07 -10.57 19.47
CA ASP A 140 -2.97 -10.66 18.01
C ASP A 140 -2.57 -9.32 17.37
N GLY A 141 -3.10 -8.20 17.86
CA GLY A 141 -2.75 -6.87 17.40
C GLY A 141 -1.30 -6.48 17.67
N ASN A 142 -0.78 -6.77 18.86
CA ASN A 142 0.63 -6.49 19.20
C ASN A 142 1.57 -7.43 18.45
N LEU A 143 1.17 -8.68 18.25
CA LEU A 143 1.92 -9.62 17.43
C LEU A 143 2.00 -9.16 15.96
N GLN A 144 0.89 -8.71 15.40
CA GLN A 144 0.85 -8.14 14.04
C GLN A 144 1.78 -6.92 13.91
N LYS A 145 1.73 -6.00 14.90
CA LYS A 145 2.66 -4.85 14.94
C LYS A 145 4.12 -5.31 15.01
N ALA A 146 4.44 -6.36 15.75
CA ALA A 146 5.80 -6.90 15.83
C ALA A 146 6.28 -7.48 14.48
N PHE A 147 5.43 -8.17 13.72
CA PHE A 147 5.74 -8.61 12.37
C PHE A 147 5.95 -7.44 11.40
N ILE A 148 5.14 -6.39 11.52
CA ILE A 148 5.34 -5.15 10.76
C ILE A 148 6.68 -4.52 11.15
N GLY A 149 7.03 -4.49 12.44
CA GLY A 149 8.32 -4.01 12.93
C GLY A 149 9.49 -4.75 12.30
N ARG A 150 9.41 -6.06 12.16
CA ARG A 150 10.42 -6.88 11.45
C ARG A 150 10.58 -6.42 10.00
N ALA A 151 9.46 -6.21 9.29
CA ALA A 151 9.50 -5.74 7.90
C ALA A 151 10.07 -4.32 7.76
N LEU A 152 9.80 -3.44 8.75
CA LEU A 152 10.39 -2.10 8.79
C LEU A 152 11.91 -2.15 9.02
N ALA A 153 12.36 -3.00 9.95
CA ALA A 153 13.78 -3.17 10.26
C ALA A 153 14.58 -3.74 9.08
N GLN A 154 13.92 -4.47 8.17
CA GLN A 154 14.53 -4.95 6.93
C GLN A 154 14.91 -3.80 5.97
N ASN A 155 14.26 -2.66 6.09
CA ASN A 155 14.53 -1.42 5.34
C ASN A 155 14.54 -1.56 3.80
N SER A 156 13.81 -2.53 3.25
CA SER A 156 13.69 -2.73 1.80
C SER A 156 12.94 -1.56 1.13
N PRO A 157 13.18 -1.28 -0.17
CA PRO A 157 12.46 -0.25 -0.93
C PRO A 157 10.94 -0.44 -0.97
N MET A 158 10.48 -1.69 -1.03
CA MET A 158 9.07 -2.05 -1.08
C MET A 158 8.66 -2.89 0.14
N ILE A 159 7.47 -2.64 0.66
CA ILE A 159 6.85 -3.42 1.73
C ILE A 159 5.52 -3.98 1.24
N ILE A 160 5.39 -5.29 1.31
CA ILE A 160 4.13 -6.01 1.01
C ILE A 160 3.53 -6.51 2.31
N LEU A 161 2.25 -6.22 2.54
CA LEU A 161 1.51 -6.68 3.72
C LEU A 161 0.24 -7.41 3.28
N ASP A 162 0.13 -8.67 3.64
CA ASP A 162 -1.05 -9.48 3.35
C ASP A 162 -2.03 -9.41 4.52
N GLU A 163 -3.12 -8.65 4.34
CA GLU A 163 -4.18 -8.38 5.33
C GLU A 163 -3.67 -7.82 6.68
N PRO A 164 -2.87 -6.72 6.68
CA PRO A 164 -2.17 -6.26 7.89
C PRO A 164 -3.08 -5.72 8.99
N THR A 165 -4.34 -5.45 8.71
CA THR A 165 -5.28 -4.80 9.64
C THR A 165 -6.35 -5.72 10.20
N THR A 166 -6.36 -7.01 9.83
CA THR A 166 -7.47 -7.93 10.13
C THR A 166 -7.67 -8.18 11.64
N HIS A 167 -6.60 -8.12 12.45
CA HIS A 167 -6.65 -8.37 13.90
C HIS A 167 -6.43 -7.10 14.73
N LEU A 168 -6.51 -5.93 14.13
CA LEU A 168 -6.31 -4.65 14.80
C LEU A 168 -7.67 -4.00 15.14
N ASP A 169 -7.73 -3.38 16.32
CA ASP A 169 -8.78 -2.40 16.64
C ASP A 169 -8.59 -1.12 15.78
N GLU A 170 -9.61 -0.24 15.77
CA GLU A 170 -9.60 0.95 14.90
C GLU A 170 -8.44 1.88 15.22
N ASP A 171 -8.07 2.07 16.49
CA ASP A 171 -6.97 2.94 16.88
C ASP A 171 -5.62 2.40 16.38
N ASN A 172 -5.38 1.10 16.53
CA ASN A 172 -4.18 0.45 16.03
C ASN A 172 -4.13 0.42 14.49
N LYS A 173 -5.27 0.24 13.81
CA LYS A 173 -5.35 0.38 12.34
C LYS A 173 -4.88 1.76 11.88
N ILE A 174 -5.41 2.83 12.49
CA ILE A 174 -5.05 4.21 12.16
C ILE A 174 -3.55 4.45 12.37
N ILE A 175 -2.98 3.96 13.47
CA ILE A 175 -1.54 4.08 13.74
C ILE A 175 -0.72 3.44 12.63
N ILE A 176 -1.03 2.20 12.27
CA ILE A 176 -0.31 1.47 11.22
C ILE A 176 -0.47 2.15 9.86
N LEU A 177 -1.69 2.54 9.48
CA LEU A 177 -1.95 3.20 8.21
C LEU A 177 -1.21 4.54 8.10
N LYS A 178 -1.21 5.36 9.16
CA LYS A 178 -0.42 6.61 9.19
C LYS A 178 1.07 6.33 9.04
N LEU A 179 1.61 5.33 9.74
CA LEU A 179 3.01 4.95 9.62
C LEU A 179 3.36 4.51 8.18
N LEU A 180 2.56 3.64 7.57
CA LEU A 180 2.77 3.20 6.20
C LEU A 180 2.70 4.36 5.20
N ARG A 181 1.77 5.31 5.42
CA ARG A 181 1.67 6.51 4.58
C ARG A 181 2.91 7.40 4.73
N ASP A 182 3.40 7.60 5.94
CA ASP A 182 4.63 8.35 6.20
C ASP A 182 5.84 7.70 5.51
N LEU A 183 5.96 6.38 5.58
CA LEU A 183 7.01 5.64 4.89
C LEU A 183 6.96 5.84 3.38
N ALA A 184 5.78 5.78 2.78
CA ALA A 184 5.64 6.01 1.35
C ALA A 184 5.96 7.47 0.98
N LYS A 185 5.35 8.45 1.67
CA LYS A 185 5.38 9.85 1.24
C LYS A 185 6.61 10.62 1.70
N LYS A 186 7.17 10.29 2.89
CA LYS A 186 8.36 10.97 3.44
C LYS A 186 9.65 10.20 3.14
N HIS A 187 9.59 8.86 3.11
CA HIS A 187 10.76 8.01 2.93
C HIS A 187 10.79 7.34 1.55
N ASN A 188 9.88 7.71 0.66
CA ASN A 188 9.82 7.25 -0.73
C ASN A 188 9.77 5.72 -0.87
N LYS A 189 9.16 5.02 0.11
CA LYS A 189 8.94 3.58 0.05
C LYS A 189 7.71 3.24 -0.82
N ILE A 190 7.68 2.02 -1.33
CA ILE A 190 6.51 1.48 -2.03
C ILE A 190 5.74 0.60 -1.05
N ILE A 191 4.44 0.83 -0.93
CA ILE A 191 3.57 0.06 -0.05
C ILE A 191 2.52 -0.66 -0.89
N LEU A 192 2.53 -1.99 -0.84
CA LEU A 192 1.45 -2.82 -1.36
C LEU A 192 0.82 -3.58 -0.20
N PHE A 193 -0.47 -3.39 0.05
CA PHE A 193 -1.14 -4.17 1.08
C PHE A 193 -2.47 -4.74 0.55
N SER A 194 -2.77 -5.99 0.96
CA SER A 194 -4.04 -6.60 0.64
C SER A 194 -5.07 -6.32 1.74
N SER A 195 -6.31 -6.15 1.33
CA SER A 195 -7.45 -6.07 2.25
C SER A 195 -8.73 -6.51 1.54
N HIS A 196 -9.72 -6.89 2.32
CA HIS A 196 -11.12 -7.01 1.88
C HIS A 196 -11.94 -5.78 2.28
N ASP A 197 -11.39 -4.86 3.06
CA ASP A 197 -12.04 -3.60 3.43
C ASP A 197 -11.73 -2.51 2.40
N TRP A 198 -12.61 -2.34 1.43
CA TRP A 198 -12.50 -1.35 0.37
C TRP A 198 -12.59 0.10 0.88
N ARG A 199 -13.12 0.32 2.10
CA ARG A 199 -13.16 1.66 2.72
C ARG A 199 -11.76 2.24 2.91
N LEU A 200 -10.77 1.38 3.16
CA LEU A 200 -9.36 1.78 3.24
C LEU A 200 -8.84 2.37 1.92
N ALA A 201 -9.41 1.96 0.79
CA ALA A 201 -9.01 2.47 -0.51
C ALA A 201 -9.27 3.97 -0.62
N LYS A 202 -10.46 4.40 -0.24
CA LYS A 202 -10.88 5.80 -0.32
C LYS A 202 -10.00 6.74 0.51
N GLU A 203 -9.66 6.32 1.73
CA GLU A 203 -9.04 7.21 2.71
C GLU A 203 -7.50 7.11 2.72
N PHE A 204 -6.96 6.00 2.22
CA PHE A 204 -5.56 5.69 2.44
C PHE A 204 -4.76 5.40 1.16
N ALA A 205 -5.29 4.61 0.22
CA ALA A 205 -4.56 4.20 -0.97
C ALA A 205 -4.52 5.28 -2.05
N ASP A 206 -3.41 5.35 -2.79
CA ASP A 206 -3.31 6.18 -4.00
C ASP A 206 -3.76 5.38 -5.23
N LYS A 207 -3.47 4.07 -5.23
CA LYS A 207 -3.81 3.12 -6.29
C LYS A 207 -4.56 1.92 -5.76
N ILE A 208 -5.38 1.33 -6.59
CA ILE A 208 -6.00 0.03 -6.34
C ILE A 208 -5.57 -0.96 -7.41
N TRP A 209 -5.31 -2.18 -6.97
CA TRP A 209 -5.32 -3.39 -7.76
C TRP A 209 -6.56 -4.19 -7.38
N PHE A 210 -7.61 -4.07 -8.19
CA PHE A 210 -8.88 -4.75 -7.96
C PHE A 210 -8.90 -6.09 -8.69
N VAL A 211 -9.00 -7.18 -7.92
CA VAL A 211 -9.10 -8.53 -8.47
C VAL A 211 -10.54 -9.00 -8.42
N ASN A 212 -11.11 -9.22 -9.59
CA ASN A 212 -12.47 -9.73 -9.75
C ASN A 212 -12.58 -10.64 -10.97
N ASN A 213 -13.30 -11.76 -10.85
CA ASN A 213 -13.57 -12.71 -11.94
C ASN A 213 -12.31 -13.12 -12.73
N GLY A 214 -11.20 -13.36 -12.05
CA GLY A 214 -9.94 -13.80 -12.67
C GLY A 214 -9.19 -12.73 -13.47
N LYS A 215 -9.55 -11.46 -13.32
CA LYS A 215 -8.86 -10.31 -13.91
C LYS A 215 -8.41 -9.34 -12.82
N LEU A 216 -7.38 -8.56 -13.13
CA LEU A 216 -6.92 -7.47 -12.29
C LEU A 216 -7.10 -6.16 -13.04
N GLN A 217 -7.77 -5.21 -12.40
CA GLN A 217 -7.90 -3.82 -12.85
C GLN A 217 -6.98 -2.94 -11.99
N GLU A 218 -6.11 -2.15 -12.60
CA GLU A 218 -5.24 -1.19 -11.94
C GLU A 218 -5.72 0.23 -12.23
N GLY A 219 -5.69 1.09 -11.23
CA GLY A 219 -6.01 2.51 -11.41
C GLY A 219 -5.90 3.34 -10.15
N LEU A 220 -6.22 4.63 -10.27
CA LEU A 220 -6.42 5.51 -9.13
C LEU A 220 -7.52 4.94 -8.24
N ALA A 221 -7.34 5.03 -6.93
CA ALA A 221 -8.26 4.40 -5.98
C ALA A 221 -9.71 4.87 -6.18
N GLU A 222 -9.90 6.16 -6.41
CA GLU A 222 -11.21 6.75 -6.59
C GLU A 222 -11.89 6.34 -7.91
N ASP A 223 -11.12 6.25 -9.00
CA ASP A 223 -11.66 5.83 -10.30
C ASP A 223 -12.14 4.37 -10.24
N ILE A 224 -11.32 3.48 -9.68
CA ILE A 224 -11.69 2.05 -9.52
C ILE A 224 -12.91 1.88 -8.62
N LEU A 225 -13.04 2.68 -7.57
CA LEU A 225 -14.19 2.62 -6.67
C LEU A 225 -15.47 3.10 -7.35
N LEU A 226 -15.40 4.16 -8.17
CA LEU A 226 -16.54 4.65 -8.95
C LEU A 226 -16.98 3.63 -10.00
N ASP A 227 -16.05 3.04 -10.73
CA ASP A 227 -16.33 2.06 -11.78
C ASP A 227 -16.98 0.77 -11.26
N ASN A 228 -16.80 0.46 -9.97
CA ASN A 228 -17.22 -0.81 -9.40
C ASN A 228 -18.32 -0.69 -8.32
N ASP A 229 -19.00 0.45 -8.21
CA ASP A 229 -20.09 0.69 -7.23
C ASP A 229 -19.74 0.27 -5.79
N LEU A 230 -18.46 0.35 -5.42
CA LEU A 230 -17.97 -0.13 -4.13
C LEU A 230 -18.21 0.85 -2.96
N LEU A 231 -18.92 1.94 -3.23
CA LEU A 231 -19.01 3.05 -2.27
C LEU A 231 -20.33 3.10 -1.53
N THR A 232 -20.28 2.80 -0.26
CA THR A 232 -21.46 2.91 0.61
C THR A 232 -21.21 3.53 1.98
N ASN A 233 -19.98 4.00 2.32
CA ASN A 233 -19.69 4.33 3.72
C ASN A 233 -18.91 5.65 3.95
N PRO A 234 -19.07 6.27 5.12
CA PRO A 234 -18.43 7.53 5.49
C PRO A 234 -16.91 7.42 5.58
N ARG A 235 -16.24 8.56 5.57
CA ARG A 235 -14.78 8.68 5.70
C ARG A 235 -14.28 8.06 7.00
N LEU A 236 -13.16 7.31 6.91
CA LEU A 236 -12.53 6.70 8.07
C LEU A 236 -11.70 7.71 8.88
N PHE A 237 -11.02 8.64 8.22
CA PHE A 237 -10.18 9.65 8.87
C PHE A 237 -9.83 10.82 7.93
N ILE A 238 -9.42 11.94 8.50
CA ILE A 238 -8.91 13.11 7.76
C ILE A 238 -7.40 12.95 7.56
N ILE A 239 -6.96 12.95 6.30
CA ILE A 239 -5.54 12.75 5.96
C ILE A 239 -4.72 14.02 6.15
N ASN A 240 -5.31 15.18 5.86
CA ASN A 240 -4.62 16.46 5.87
C ASN A 240 -5.51 17.55 6.49
N GLU A 241 -5.15 17.97 7.70
CA GLU A 241 -5.90 19.01 8.46
C GLU A 241 -5.80 20.41 7.82
N ASN A 242 -4.76 20.67 7.01
CA ASN A 242 -4.53 21.96 6.36
C ASN A 242 -5.02 22.00 4.90
N PHE A 243 -5.76 20.99 4.47
CA PHE A 243 -6.30 20.94 3.12
C PHE A 243 -7.52 21.84 2.98
N VAL A 244 -7.46 22.79 2.04
CA VAL A 244 -8.62 23.61 1.65
C VAL A 244 -9.12 23.11 0.30
N SER A 245 -10.37 22.64 0.28
CA SER A 245 -11.01 22.10 -0.93
C SER A 245 -11.28 23.19 -1.96
N PRO A 246 -11.16 22.87 -3.27
CA PRO A 246 -11.74 23.70 -4.32
C PRO A 246 -13.28 23.72 -4.21
N GLU A 247 -13.90 24.64 -4.95
CA GLU A 247 -15.35 24.63 -5.16
C GLU A 247 -15.70 23.47 -6.10
N ILE A 248 -16.47 22.48 -5.60
CA ILE A 248 -16.84 21.28 -6.37
C ILE A 248 -18.36 21.27 -6.54
N ASP A 249 -18.81 21.37 -7.79
CA ASP A 249 -20.21 21.18 -8.19
C ASP A 249 -20.37 19.85 -8.92
N ALA A 250 -20.90 18.86 -8.21
CA ALA A 250 -21.06 17.50 -8.69
C ALA A 250 -22.11 16.77 -7.83
N PRO A 251 -22.71 15.66 -8.32
CA PRO A 251 -23.50 14.77 -7.50
C PRO A 251 -22.71 14.29 -6.28
N PHE A 252 -23.43 13.83 -5.26
CA PHE A 252 -22.84 13.54 -3.94
C PHE A 252 -21.66 12.57 -4.00
N LEU A 253 -21.78 11.50 -4.77
CA LEU A 253 -20.77 10.46 -4.85
C LEU A 253 -19.49 10.97 -5.51
N GLU A 254 -19.62 11.58 -6.69
CA GLU A 254 -18.52 12.14 -7.47
C GLU A 254 -17.80 13.23 -6.70
N LYS A 255 -18.56 14.09 -5.99
CA LYS A 255 -18.02 15.13 -5.13
C LYS A 255 -17.17 14.56 -3.99
N GLU A 256 -17.66 13.53 -3.30
CA GLU A 256 -16.94 12.87 -2.22
C GLU A 256 -15.66 12.18 -2.72
N MET A 257 -15.71 11.53 -3.89
CA MET A 257 -14.54 10.88 -4.47
C MET A 257 -13.47 11.87 -4.88
N LEU A 258 -13.87 12.92 -5.59
CA LEU A 258 -12.95 13.98 -5.97
C LEU A 258 -12.34 14.66 -4.73
N TYR A 259 -13.14 14.99 -3.72
CA TYR A 259 -12.64 15.56 -2.48
C TYR A 259 -11.61 14.63 -1.81
N SER A 260 -11.90 13.34 -1.75
CA SER A 260 -10.98 12.34 -1.18
C SER A 260 -9.65 12.27 -1.96
N ALA A 261 -9.72 12.26 -3.30
CA ALA A 261 -8.54 12.25 -4.15
C ALA A 261 -7.67 13.50 -3.95
N LEU A 262 -8.30 14.67 -3.88
CA LEU A 262 -7.60 15.95 -3.72
C LEU A 262 -6.91 16.05 -2.36
N GLN A 263 -7.57 15.73 -1.26
CA GLN A 263 -6.97 15.79 0.08
C GLN A 263 -5.77 14.85 0.26
N LYS A 264 -5.72 13.72 -0.46
CA LYS A 264 -4.59 12.78 -0.44
C LYS A 264 -3.37 13.33 -1.19
N ASN A 265 -3.59 14.07 -2.26
CA ASN A 265 -2.54 14.49 -3.20
C ASN A 265 -2.02 15.90 -2.97
N PHE A 266 -2.79 16.77 -2.31
CA PHE A 266 -2.43 18.17 -2.14
C PHE A 266 -2.43 18.56 -0.65
N LYS A 267 -1.41 19.35 -0.27
CA LYS A 267 -1.28 19.97 1.06
C LYS A 267 -1.44 21.51 0.97
N LYS A 268 -2.01 21.98 -0.13
CA LYS A 268 -2.14 23.41 -0.45
C LYS A 268 -3.59 23.83 -0.41
N ASP A 269 -3.79 25.14 -0.34
CA ASP A 269 -5.08 25.76 -0.57
C ASP A 269 -5.43 25.68 -2.06
N LEU A 270 -6.56 25.03 -2.36
CA LEU A 270 -7.12 24.88 -3.71
C LEU A 270 -8.38 25.73 -3.91
N SER A 271 -8.71 26.64 -2.99
CA SER A 271 -9.94 27.44 -3.06
C SER A 271 -10.11 28.30 -4.33
N GLY A 272 -8.99 28.57 -5.05
CA GLY A 272 -9.01 29.26 -6.34
C GLY A 272 -9.42 28.40 -7.55
N ILE A 273 -9.69 27.12 -7.36
CA ILE A 273 -10.08 26.19 -8.42
C ILE A 273 -11.58 25.90 -8.32
N LYS A 274 -12.26 25.88 -9.47
CA LYS A 274 -13.64 25.40 -9.59
C LYS A 274 -13.69 24.16 -10.45
N ILE A 275 -14.38 23.12 -9.96
CA ILE A 275 -14.49 21.83 -10.64
C ILE A 275 -15.95 21.46 -10.74
N ASN A 276 -16.44 21.30 -11.97
CA ASN A 276 -17.83 20.97 -12.27
C ASN A 276 -17.91 19.62 -12.97
N PHE A 277 -18.87 18.78 -12.57
CA PHE A 277 -19.18 17.53 -13.23
C PHE A 277 -20.33 17.70 -14.22
N GLN A 278 -20.09 17.30 -15.47
CA GLN A 278 -21.04 17.45 -16.59
C GLN A 278 -21.44 16.04 -17.09
N ASP A 279 -22.23 15.31 -16.29
CA ASP A 279 -22.77 13.97 -16.54
C ASP A 279 -21.73 12.89 -16.95
N THR A 280 -20.79 13.21 -17.85
CA THR A 280 -19.82 12.25 -18.41
C THR A 280 -18.37 12.71 -18.34
N PHE A 281 -18.12 13.96 -17.97
CA PHE A 281 -16.77 14.52 -17.85
C PHE A 281 -16.72 15.62 -16.78
N TRP A 282 -15.50 15.96 -16.37
CA TRP A 282 -15.22 17.02 -15.43
C TRP A 282 -14.65 18.25 -16.15
N GLU A 283 -15.04 19.43 -15.72
CA GLU A 283 -14.42 20.70 -16.12
C GLU A 283 -13.65 21.29 -14.95
N VAL A 284 -12.35 21.49 -15.13
CA VAL A 284 -11.45 22.11 -14.14
C VAL A 284 -11.15 23.51 -14.58
N ASN A 285 -11.59 24.50 -13.80
CA ASN A 285 -11.43 25.91 -14.07
C ASN A 285 -10.44 26.53 -13.07
N TYR A 286 -9.36 27.13 -13.59
CA TYR A 286 -8.36 27.84 -12.78
C TYR A 286 -7.87 29.07 -13.52
N LEU A 287 -8.07 30.28 -12.98
CA LEU A 287 -7.76 31.56 -13.62
C LEU A 287 -8.45 31.69 -14.99
N GLN A 288 -7.66 31.62 -16.08
CA GLN A 288 -8.14 31.72 -17.47
C GLN A 288 -8.21 30.36 -18.17
N PHE A 289 -7.81 29.29 -17.48
CA PHE A 289 -7.72 27.95 -18.06
C PHE A 289 -8.96 27.14 -17.73
N THR A 290 -9.46 26.40 -18.72
CA THR A 290 -10.53 25.40 -18.57
C THR A 290 -10.08 24.13 -19.27
N ASP A 291 -9.92 23.07 -18.50
CA ASP A 291 -9.53 21.74 -18.99
C ASP A 291 -10.67 20.75 -18.80
N LYS A 292 -10.86 19.87 -19.78
CA LYS A 292 -11.81 18.75 -19.71
C LYS A 292 -11.10 17.48 -19.32
N CYS A 293 -11.68 16.73 -18.39
CA CYS A 293 -11.15 15.49 -17.83
C CYS A 293 -12.23 14.42 -17.84
N HIS A 294 -11.86 13.18 -18.11
CA HIS A 294 -12.77 12.04 -18.04
C HIS A 294 -12.54 11.19 -16.79
N THR A 295 -11.37 11.34 -16.13
CA THR A 295 -11.02 10.62 -14.91
C THR A 295 -10.53 11.57 -13.82
N LEU A 296 -10.65 11.14 -12.57
CA LEU A 296 -10.08 11.88 -11.42
C LEU A 296 -8.55 11.96 -11.50
N GLU A 297 -7.90 10.97 -12.12
CA GLU A 297 -6.45 10.99 -12.32
C GLU A 297 -6.02 12.13 -13.24
N GLU A 298 -6.78 12.40 -14.31
CA GLU A 298 -6.53 13.53 -15.20
C GLU A 298 -6.68 14.87 -14.46
N ILE A 299 -7.71 15.02 -13.61
CA ILE A 299 -7.88 16.20 -12.76
C ILE A 299 -6.64 16.42 -11.89
N LEU A 300 -6.16 15.38 -11.20
CA LEU A 300 -4.97 15.50 -10.35
C LEU A 300 -3.73 15.91 -11.15
N LYS A 301 -3.53 15.39 -12.38
CA LYS A 301 -2.42 15.77 -13.26
C LYS A 301 -2.49 17.23 -13.67
N ILE A 302 -3.68 17.71 -14.03
CA ILE A 302 -3.91 19.11 -14.40
C ILE A 302 -3.66 20.05 -13.24
N ILE A 303 -4.22 19.75 -12.06
CA ILE A 303 -4.00 20.59 -10.87
C ILE A 303 -2.50 20.61 -10.49
N LYS A 304 -1.79 19.47 -10.57
CA LYS A 304 -0.33 19.44 -10.34
C LYS A 304 0.41 20.39 -11.30
N LYS A 305 0.00 20.43 -12.57
CA LYS A 305 0.59 21.32 -13.60
C LYS A 305 0.35 22.79 -13.30
N TYR A 306 -0.81 23.16 -12.72
CA TYR A 306 -1.11 24.55 -12.35
C TYR A 306 -0.26 25.07 -11.18
N PHE A 307 0.30 24.19 -10.36
CA PHE A 307 1.07 24.54 -9.17
C PHE A 307 2.57 24.22 -9.28
N GLN A 308 3.05 23.76 -10.45
CA GLN A 308 4.47 23.72 -10.79
C GLN A 308 4.96 25.05 -11.32
#